data_06a8c319fabd7dcb0b920bde938e0227
#
_entry.id   06a8c319fabd7dcb0b920bde938e0227
#
_cell.length_a   1.000
_cell.length_b   1.000
_cell.length_c   1.000
_cell.angle_alpha   90.00
_cell.angle_beta   90.00
_cell.angle_gamma   90.00
#
_symmetry.space_group_name_H-M   'P 1'
#
loop_
_entity.id
_entity.type
_entity.pdbx_description
1 polymer ?
#
loop_
_entity_poly.entity_id
_entity_poly.type
_entity_poly.pdbx_seq_one_letter_code
_entity_poly.pdbx_strand_id
1 'polypeptide(L)'
;MSKKPLILGIETSCDETAASLITENEQGNPVVLSNIISSQVEIHKEFGGVVPELAARSHMEKIDGIVQKAIDDSGRKIEEIDAVASTAGPGLIVCLSVGLSFGKAFASALEKPFIAVNHLEGHALSPKLNSELNYPYLLLLISGGHSQFLNVQGLGKYKRLGTCLLYTSPSPRDVEESRMPSSA
;
A
#
# COMPACT_ATOMS: atom_id res chain seq x y z
N MET A 1 10.40 -22.79 19.83
CA MET A 1 10.13 -21.41 19.34
C MET A 1 9.30 -21.52 18.09
N SER A 2 8.18 -20.85 18.00
CA SER A 2 7.37 -20.80 16.77
C SER A 2 8.19 -20.09 15.66
N LYS A 3 8.15 -20.61 14.45
CA LYS A 3 8.80 -19.97 13.30
C LYS A 3 8.16 -18.61 13.07
N LYS A 4 8.95 -17.55 12.98
CA LYS A 4 8.48 -16.21 12.67
C LYS A 4 8.05 -16.16 11.21
N PRO A 5 6.87 -15.63 10.89
CA PRO A 5 6.41 -15.56 9.51
C PRO A 5 7.26 -14.58 8.69
N LEU A 6 7.56 -14.94 7.44
CA LEU A 6 8.16 -14.06 6.44
C LEU A 6 7.14 -13.82 5.34
N ILE A 7 6.71 -12.57 5.16
CA ILE A 7 5.65 -12.20 4.23
C ILE A 7 6.19 -11.25 3.17
N LEU A 8 5.95 -11.59 1.90
CA LEU A 8 6.16 -10.69 0.78
C LEU A 8 4.89 -9.87 0.54
N GLY A 9 5.00 -8.55 0.65
CA GLY A 9 3.94 -7.60 0.31
C GLY A 9 4.18 -6.97 -1.05
N ILE A 10 3.11 -6.80 -1.85
CA ILE A 10 3.14 -6.21 -3.20
C ILE A 10 2.06 -5.14 -3.31
N GLU A 11 2.44 -3.96 -3.82
CA GLU A 11 1.54 -2.82 -4.01
C GLU A 11 1.67 -2.26 -5.42
N THR A 12 0.51 -2.15 -6.11
CA THR A 12 0.39 -1.59 -7.46
C THR A 12 -0.93 -0.85 -7.66
N SER A 13 -1.50 -0.26 -6.61
CA SER A 13 -2.88 0.28 -6.68
C SER A 13 -3.03 1.56 -7.49
N CYS A 14 -1.94 2.30 -7.73
CA CYS A 14 -1.97 3.58 -8.46
C CYS A 14 -0.73 3.76 -9.36
N ASP A 15 0.22 4.57 -8.95
CA ASP A 15 1.38 4.99 -9.77
C ASP A 15 2.74 4.62 -9.15
N GLU A 16 2.73 3.70 -8.20
CA GLU A 16 3.95 3.19 -7.57
C GLU A 16 3.94 1.67 -7.61
N THR A 17 5.04 1.09 -8.08
CA THR A 17 5.28 -0.35 -7.95
C THR A 17 6.13 -0.56 -6.72
N ALA A 18 5.61 -1.26 -5.72
CA ALA A 18 6.37 -1.53 -4.51
C ALA A 18 6.32 -3.00 -4.08
N ALA A 19 7.42 -3.45 -3.46
CA ALA A 19 7.48 -4.74 -2.80
C ALA A 19 8.28 -4.63 -1.50
N SER A 20 7.86 -5.39 -0.49
CA SER A 20 8.52 -5.40 0.82
C SER A 20 8.53 -6.81 1.41
N LEU A 21 9.58 -7.13 2.18
CA LEU A 21 9.60 -8.31 3.04
C LEU A 21 9.48 -7.89 4.50
N ILE A 22 8.51 -8.51 5.17
CA ILE A 22 8.18 -8.22 6.56
C ILE A 22 8.19 -9.51 7.38
N THR A 23 8.72 -9.40 8.58
CA THR A 23 8.68 -10.46 9.61
C THR A 23 8.26 -9.86 10.95
N GLU A 24 8.36 -10.60 12.03
CA GLU A 24 8.14 -10.11 13.39
C GLU A 24 9.37 -10.31 14.28
N ASN A 25 9.51 -9.44 15.29
CA ASN A 25 10.53 -9.60 16.33
C ASN A 25 10.10 -10.62 17.40
N GLU A 26 10.86 -10.72 18.49
CA GLU A 26 10.56 -11.62 19.63
C GLU A 26 9.27 -11.23 20.37
N GLN A 27 8.89 -9.96 20.31
CA GLN A 27 7.69 -9.41 20.94
C GLN A 27 6.43 -9.48 20.04
N GLY A 28 6.56 -10.02 18.80
CA GLY A 28 5.48 -10.06 17.83
C GLY A 28 5.23 -8.73 17.09
N ASN A 29 6.14 -7.77 17.23
CA ASN A 29 6.03 -6.51 16.48
C ASN A 29 6.58 -6.67 15.06
N PRO A 30 5.98 -6.00 14.05
CA PRO A 30 6.43 -6.09 12.68
C PRO A 30 7.84 -5.51 12.50
N VAL A 31 8.63 -6.19 11.68
CA VAL A 31 9.97 -5.76 11.27
C VAL A 31 10.04 -5.75 9.76
N VAL A 32 10.28 -4.58 9.18
CA VAL A 32 10.49 -4.42 7.73
C VAL A 32 11.95 -4.78 7.43
N LEU A 33 12.15 -5.86 6.68
CA LEU A 33 13.48 -6.31 6.26
C LEU A 33 13.95 -5.59 5.00
N SER A 34 13.01 -5.35 4.08
CA SER A 34 13.25 -4.60 2.85
C SER A 34 11.97 -3.86 2.43
N ASN A 35 12.13 -2.73 1.74
CA ASN A 35 11.04 -1.97 1.15
C ASN A 35 11.54 -1.25 -0.10
N ILE A 36 11.13 -1.73 -1.26
CA ILE A 36 11.53 -1.22 -2.57
C ILE A 36 10.34 -0.56 -3.22
N ILE A 37 10.54 0.69 -3.65
CA ILE A 37 9.49 1.49 -4.29
C ILE A 37 10.04 2.05 -5.59
N SER A 38 9.28 1.88 -6.68
CA SER A 38 9.51 2.51 -7.98
C SER A 38 8.36 3.44 -8.32
N SER A 39 8.57 4.73 -8.13
CA SER A 39 7.59 5.76 -8.48
C SER A 39 7.52 5.98 -9.99
N GLN A 40 6.32 6.33 -10.47
CA GLN A 40 6.03 6.64 -11.87
C GLN A 40 5.69 8.13 -12.06
N VAL A 41 5.96 8.97 -11.08
CA VAL A 41 5.64 10.42 -11.11
C VAL A 41 6.14 11.09 -12.38
N GLU A 42 7.38 10.81 -12.80
CA GLU A 42 7.95 11.41 -14.01
C GLU A 42 7.22 10.99 -15.29
N ILE A 43 6.71 9.75 -15.36
CA ILE A 43 5.95 9.25 -16.51
C ILE A 43 4.62 10.00 -16.65
N HIS A 44 3.99 10.32 -15.51
CA HIS A 44 2.66 10.93 -15.50
C HIS A 44 2.68 12.47 -15.50
N LYS A 45 3.83 13.08 -15.26
CA LYS A 45 4.00 14.53 -15.13
C LYS A 45 3.48 15.31 -16.34
N GLU A 46 3.74 14.82 -17.54
CA GLU A 46 3.31 15.47 -18.79
C GLU A 46 1.78 15.44 -18.97
N PHE A 47 1.12 14.45 -18.38
CA PHE A 47 -0.35 14.29 -18.48
C PHE A 47 -1.11 15.03 -17.38
N GLY A 48 -0.37 15.58 -16.43
CA GLY A 48 -0.97 16.31 -15.32
C GLY A 48 -1.75 15.44 -14.32
N GLY A 49 -1.61 14.13 -14.36
CA GLY A 49 -2.23 13.14 -13.47
C GLY A 49 -1.97 11.73 -13.93
N VAL A 50 -2.34 10.74 -13.13
CA VAL A 50 -2.09 9.33 -13.44
C VAL A 50 -2.92 8.87 -14.63
N VAL A 51 -2.26 8.30 -15.64
CA VAL A 51 -2.90 7.61 -16.79
C VAL A 51 -2.92 6.12 -16.50
N PRO A 52 -4.08 5.51 -16.20
CA PRO A 52 -4.16 4.14 -15.67
C PRO A 52 -3.48 3.09 -16.56
N GLU A 53 -3.63 3.19 -17.88
CA GLU A 53 -3.04 2.24 -18.82
C GLU A 53 -1.52 2.32 -18.88
N LEU A 54 -0.96 3.53 -18.82
CA LEU A 54 0.50 3.72 -18.73
C LEU A 54 1.04 3.19 -17.40
N ALA A 55 0.30 3.46 -16.31
CA ALA A 55 0.67 2.95 -15.00
C ALA A 55 0.70 1.42 -14.99
N ALA A 56 -0.35 0.77 -15.51
CA ALA A 56 -0.41 -0.69 -15.57
C ALA A 56 0.73 -1.30 -16.40
N ARG A 57 1.08 -0.71 -17.53
CA ARG A 57 2.23 -1.15 -18.34
C ARG A 57 3.55 -1.03 -17.57
N SER A 58 3.77 0.10 -16.93
CA SER A 58 4.98 0.32 -16.12
C SER A 58 5.06 -0.65 -14.94
N HIS A 59 3.92 -1.01 -14.31
CA HIS A 59 3.90 -2.06 -13.29
C HIS A 59 4.33 -3.41 -13.86
N MET A 60 3.79 -3.80 -15.02
CA MET A 60 4.14 -5.07 -15.68
C MET A 60 5.63 -5.17 -16.02
N GLU A 61 6.24 -4.05 -16.42
CA GLU A 61 7.66 -4.00 -16.80
C GLU A 61 8.62 -4.05 -15.61
N LYS A 62 8.14 -3.70 -14.40
CA LYS A 62 9.03 -3.50 -13.24
C LYS A 62 8.81 -4.48 -12.10
N ILE A 63 7.63 -5.10 -12.01
CA ILE A 63 7.21 -5.83 -10.81
C ILE A 63 8.13 -6.98 -10.44
N ASP A 64 8.64 -7.71 -11.42
CA ASP A 64 9.57 -8.83 -11.22
C ASP A 64 10.90 -8.35 -10.64
N GLY A 65 11.50 -7.31 -11.24
CA GLY A 65 12.74 -6.71 -10.76
C GLY A 65 12.60 -6.08 -9.37
N ILE A 66 11.46 -5.45 -9.07
CA ILE A 66 11.17 -4.85 -7.75
C ILE A 66 11.01 -5.94 -6.69
N VAL A 67 10.31 -7.03 -7.00
CA VAL A 67 10.16 -8.18 -6.09
C VAL A 67 11.49 -8.87 -5.87
N GLN A 68 12.26 -9.14 -6.93
CA GLN A 68 13.58 -9.73 -6.80
C GLN A 68 14.49 -8.88 -5.91
N LYS A 69 14.53 -7.57 -6.17
CA LYS A 69 15.32 -6.64 -5.36
C LYS A 69 14.88 -6.62 -3.89
N ALA A 70 13.58 -6.69 -3.62
CA ALA A 70 13.08 -6.74 -2.24
C ALA A 70 13.55 -8.02 -1.53
N ILE A 71 13.58 -9.16 -2.22
CA ILE A 71 14.09 -10.42 -1.69
C ILE A 71 15.60 -10.31 -1.41
N ASP A 72 16.38 -9.82 -2.38
CA ASP A 72 17.83 -9.67 -2.26
C ASP A 72 18.21 -8.73 -1.10
N ASP A 73 17.60 -7.55 -1.04
CA ASP A 73 17.87 -6.55 -0.01
C ASP A 73 17.45 -7.00 1.40
N SER A 74 16.52 -7.96 1.50
CA SER A 74 16.09 -8.54 2.79
C SER A 74 17.13 -9.51 3.39
N GLY A 75 18.07 -10.01 2.60
CA GLY A 75 19.00 -11.05 2.97
C GLY A 75 18.34 -12.43 3.20
N ARG A 76 17.09 -12.60 2.74
CA ARG A 76 16.33 -13.85 2.85
C ARG A 76 16.29 -14.60 1.53
N LYS A 77 16.05 -15.90 1.61
CA LYS A 77 15.85 -16.73 0.42
C LYS A 77 14.36 -16.80 0.07
N ILE A 78 14.06 -16.96 -1.20
CA ILE A 78 12.69 -17.06 -1.72
C ILE A 78 11.91 -18.22 -1.08
N GLU A 79 12.57 -19.33 -0.77
CA GLU A 79 11.98 -20.50 -0.14
C GLU A 79 11.56 -20.27 1.32
N GLU A 80 12.11 -19.23 1.95
CA GLU A 80 11.78 -18.85 3.33
C GLU A 80 10.45 -18.10 3.42
N ILE A 81 9.93 -17.57 2.31
CA ILE A 81 8.65 -16.84 2.27
C ILE A 81 7.53 -17.78 2.68
N ASP A 82 6.74 -17.36 3.65
CA ASP A 82 5.61 -18.12 4.20
C ASP A 82 4.27 -17.74 3.61
N ALA A 83 4.12 -16.50 3.12
CA ALA A 83 2.92 -16.01 2.46
C ALA A 83 3.23 -14.84 1.52
N VAL A 84 2.36 -14.64 0.51
CA VAL A 84 2.40 -13.48 -0.39
C VAL A 84 1.13 -12.67 -0.19
N ALA A 85 1.27 -11.36 -0.01
CA ALA A 85 0.18 -10.43 0.12
C ALA A 85 0.20 -9.42 -1.04
N SER A 86 -0.96 -9.08 -1.60
CA SER A 86 -1.06 -8.01 -2.59
C SER A 86 -2.28 -7.14 -2.33
N THR A 87 -2.17 -5.86 -2.65
CA THR A 87 -3.29 -4.93 -2.57
C THR A 87 -4.38 -5.32 -3.55
N ALA A 88 -5.60 -5.48 -3.03
CA ALA A 88 -6.77 -5.91 -3.80
C ALA A 88 -7.76 -4.77 -4.11
N GLY A 89 -7.57 -3.60 -3.51
CA GLY A 89 -8.41 -2.41 -3.67
C GLY A 89 -8.71 -1.71 -2.36
N PRO A 90 -9.27 -0.49 -2.44
CA PRO A 90 -9.55 0.29 -3.66
C PRO A 90 -8.29 0.76 -4.37
N GLY A 91 -8.43 1.12 -5.67
CA GLY A 91 -7.35 1.60 -6.53
C GLY A 91 -7.73 1.52 -8.01
N LEU A 92 -6.79 1.82 -8.90
CA LEU A 92 -6.98 1.70 -10.35
C LEU A 92 -7.06 0.22 -10.73
N ILE A 93 -8.20 -0.21 -11.28
CA ILE A 93 -8.50 -1.63 -11.52
C ILE A 93 -7.44 -2.33 -12.39
N VAL A 94 -6.94 -1.65 -13.43
CA VAL A 94 -5.91 -2.20 -14.33
C VAL A 94 -4.56 -2.36 -13.61
N CYS A 95 -4.21 -1.43 -12.72
CA CYS A 95 -3.00 -1.47 -11.91
C CYS A 95 -3.08 -2.58 -10.85
N LEU A 96 -4.19 -2.63 -10.11
CA LEU A 96 -4.46 -3.69 -9.13
C LEU A 96 -4.37 -5.09 -9.75
N SER A 97 -4.88 -5.24 -10.98
CA SER A 97 -4.87 -6.52 -11.69
C SER A 97 -3.45 -7.04 -11.93
N VAL A 98 -2.47 -6.17 -12.13
CA VAL A 98 -1.05 -6.56 -12.30
C VAL A 98 -0.52 -7.17 -11.01
N GLY A 99 -0.58 -6.44 -9.89
CA GLY A 99 -0.08 -6.92 -8.60
C GLY A 99 -0.79 -8.16 -8.08
N LEU A 100 -2.13 -8.22 -8.27
CA LEU A 100 -2.91 -9.40 -7.88
C LEU A 100 -2.57 -10.63 -8.71
N SER A 101 -2.42 -10.49 -10.03
CA SER A 101 -2.09 -11.62 -10.90
C SER A 101 -0.68 -12.12 -10.63
N PHE A 102 0.29 -11.21 -10.51
CA PHE A 102 1.67 -11.55 -10.16
C PHE A 102 1.73 -12.24 -8.80
N GLY A 103 1.16 -11.62 -7.76
CA GLY A 103 1.20 -12.15 -6.39
C GLY A 103 0.54 -13.53 -6.27
N LYS A 104 -0.60 -13.75 -6.94
CA LYS A 104 -1.26 -15.07 -6.98
C LYS A 104 -0.41 -16.12 -7.68
N ALA A 105 0.16 -15.78 -8.85
CA ALA A 105 1.03 -16.69 -9.59
C ALA A 105 2.29 -17.03 -8.78
N PHE A 106 2.90 -16.03 -8.15
CA PHE A 106 4.09 -16.18 -7.32
C PHE A 106 3.81 -17.07 -6.09
N ALA A 107 2.70 -16.79 -5.37
CA ALA A 107 2.27 -17.60 -4.25
C ALA A 107 2.00 -19.06 -4.65
N SER A 108 1.35 -19.26 -5.80
CA SER A 108 1.06 -20.60 -6.34
C SER A 108 2.34 -21.35 -6.70
N ALA A 109 3.32 -20.69 -7.32
CA ALA A 109 4.61 -21.28 -7.68
C ALA A 109 5.42 -21.71 -6.45
N LEU A 110 5.28 -20.98 -5.34
CA LEU A 110 5.94 -21.31 -4.06
C LEU A 110 5.11 -22.28 -3.19
N GLU A 111 3.91 -22.66 -3.61
CA GLU A 111 2.97 -23.45 -2.81
C GLU A 111 2.66 -22.77 -1.44
N LYS A 112 2.52 -21.43 -1.45
CA LYS A 112 2.28 -20.61 -0.26
C LYS A 112 0.91 -19.93 -0.31
N PRO A 113 0.33 -19.60 0.85
CA PRO A 113 -0.92 -18.86 0.89
C PRO A 113 -0.79 -17.46 0.26
N PHE A 114 -1.86 -17.05 -0.43
CA PHE A 114 -2.03 -15.70 -0.96
C PHE A 114 -3.03 -14.92 -0.10
N ILE A 115 -2.70 -13.67 0.21
CA ILE A 115 -3.52 -12.76 1.03
C ILE A 115 -3.88 -11.52 0.22
N ALA A 116 -5.17 -11.30 0.01
CA ALA A 116 -5.69 -10.09 -0.61
C ALA A 116 -5.87 -9.00 0.48
N VAL A 117 -5.17 -7.88 0.35
CA VAL A 117 -5.16 -6.80 1.36
C VAL A 117 -5.96 -5.60 0.87
N ASN A 118 -6.78 -5.03 1.73
CA ASN A 118 -7.46 -3.77 1.44
C ASN A 118 -6.44 -2.61 1.54
N HIS A 119 -6.37 -1.79 0.48
CA HIS A 119 -5.44 -0.66 0.39
C HIS A 119 -5.57 0.34 1.55
N LEU A 120 -6.81 0.69 1.92
CA LEU A 120 -7.05 1.62 3.02
C LEU A 120 -6.72 1.00 4.38
N GLU A 121 -6.86 -0.31 4.52
CA GLU A 121 -6.42 -1.03 5.72
C GLU A 121 -4.90 -1.03 5.83
N GLY A 122 -4.18 -1.19 4.71
CA GLY A 122 -2.73 -1.01 4.68
C GLY A 122 -2.31 0.37 5.19
N HIS A 123 -2.95 1.43 4.71
CA HIS A 123 -2.73 2.78 5.24
C HIS A 123 -3.09 2.91 6.71
N ALA A 124 -4.20 2.32 7.14
CA ALA A 124 -4.63 2.40 8.53
C ALA A 124 -3.65 1.74 9.51
N LEU A 125 -2.98 0.68 9.07
CA LEU A 125 -2.05 -0.09 9.89
C LEU A 125 -0.59 0.38 9.77
N SER A 126 -0.24 1.15 8.75
CA SER A 126 1.14 1.61 8.52
C SER A 126 1.77 2.36 9.71
N PRO A 127 1.05 3.16 10.51
CA PRO A 127 1.64 3.79 11.69
C PRO A 127 2.17 2.80 12.74
N LYS A 128 1.63 1.57 12.77
CA LYS A 128 2.08 0.51 13.69
C LYS A 128 3.44 -0.09 13.30
N LEU A 129 3.93 0.17 12.09
CA LEU A 129 5.28 -0.28 11.68
C LEU A 129 6.40 0.44 12.43
N ASN A 130 6.17 1.71 12.79
CA ASN A 130 7.19 2.59 13.37
C ASN A 130 6.83 3.11 14.76
N SER A 131 5.72 2.67 15.34
CA SER A 131 5.28 3.13 16.65
C SER A 131 4.57 2.03 17.44
N GLU A 132 4.67 2.08 18.76
CA GLU A 132 3.93 1.21 19.70
C GLU A 132 2.47 1.66 19.83
N LEU A 133 1.81 1.92 18.72
CA LEU A 133 0.44 2.40 18.70
C LEU A 133 -0.54 1.27 19.07
N ASN A 134 -1.26 1.44 20.16
CA ASN A 134 -2.26 0.49 20.62
C ASN A 134 -3.65 0.86 20.14
N TYR A 135 -4.51 -0.15 19.97
CA TYR A 135 -5.93 0.06 19.70
C TYR A 135 -6.70 0.52 20.96
N PRO A 136 -7.75 1.36 20.83
CA PRO A 136 -8.15 2.06 19.63
C PRO A 136 -7.33 3.32 19.40
N TYR A 137 -7.23 3.78 18.12
CA TYR A 137 -6.63 5.06 17.77
C TYR A 137 -7.43 5.79 16.69
N LEU A 138 -7.29 7.11 16.67
CA LEU A 138 -7.88 7.96 15.64
C LEU A 138 -6.90 8.09 14.48
N LEU A 139 -7.37 7.76 13.27
CA LEU A 139 -6.64 7.93 12.03
C LEU A 139 -7.28 9.03 11.20
N LEU A 140 -6.49 10.00 10.76
CA LEU A 140 -6.84 10.90 9.67
C LEU A 140 -6.17 10.37 8.38
N LEU A 141 -6.98 9.82 7.49
CA LEU A 141 -6.55 9.40 6.16
C LEU A 141 -6.82 10.52 5.18
N ILE A 142 -5.77 11.02 4.52
CA ILE A 142 -5.85 12.07 3.50
C ILE A 142 -5.26 11.52 2.21
N SER A 143 -6.03 11.56 1.14
CA SER A 143 -5.59 11.21 -0.21
C SER A 143 -6.16 12.21 -1.21
N GLY A 144 -5.67 12.19 -2.45
CA GLY A 144 -6.17 13.02 -3.54
C GLY A 144 -7.66 12.79 -3.87
N GLY A 145 -8.23 11.64 -3.50
CA GLY A 145 -9.63 11.30 -3.76
C GLY A 145 -10.55 11.38 -2.56
N HIS A 146 -10.01 11.21 -1.36
CA HIS A 146 -10.81 11.08 -0.13
C HIS A 146 -10.02 11.58 1.08
N SER A 147 -10.73 12.23 1.99
CA SER A 147 -10.25 12.50 3.34
C SER A 147 -11.26 11.97 4.33
N GLN A 148 -10.80 11.21 5.33
CA GLN A 148 -11.70 10.63 6.31
C GLN A 148 -11.05 10.45 7.68
N PHE A 149 -11.88 10.59 8.71
CA PHE A 149 -11.54 10.21 10.07
C PHE A 149 -12.04 8.80 10.37
N LEU A 150 -11.14 7.94 10.83
CA LEU A 150 -11.43 6.56 11.20
C LEU A 150 -11.04 6.33 12.67
N ASN A 151 -11.95 5.73 13.43
CA ASN A 151 -11.60 5.11 14.68
C ASN A 151 -11.19 3.66 14.40
N VAL A 152 -9.91 3.38 14.55
CA VAL A 152 -9.32 2.06 14.33
C VAL A 152 -9.37 1.30 15.65
N GLN A 153 -10.30 0.35 15.76
CA GLN A 153 -10.57 -0.41 16.98
C GLN A 153 -9.83 -1.76 17.04
N GLY A 154 -9.32 -2.21 15.91
CA GLY A 154 -8.60 -3.46 15.75
C GLY A 154 -8.46 -3.81 14.27
N LEU A 155 -7.77 -4.90 13.98
CA LEU A 155 -7.64 -5.45 12.63
C LEU A 155 -9.04 -5.77 12.07
N GLY A 156 -9.38 -5.24 10.89
CA GLY A 156 -10.70 -5.39 10.27
C GLY A 156 -11.84 -4.66 11.01
N LYS A 157 -11.56 -3.87 12.06
CA LYS A 157 -12.58 -3.18 12.86
C LYS A 157 -12.39 -1.66 12.80
N TYR A 158 -13.07 -1.06 11.83
CA TYR A 158 -12.97 0.38 11.56
C TYR A 158 -14.34 1.04 11.68
N LYS A 159 -14.39 2.17 12.40
CA LYS A 159 -15.59 3.02 12.45
C LYS A 159 -15.26 4.37 11.81
N ARG A 160 -15.89 4.66 10.67
CA ARG A 160 -15.78 5.98 10.04
C ARG A 160 -16.54 7.01 10.87
N LEU A 161 -15.84 8.06 11.30
CA LEU A 161 -16.40 9.16 12.08
C LEU A 161 -16.82 10.35 11.20
N GLY A 162 -16.10 10.54 10.09
CA GLY A 162 -16.38 11.61 9.13
C GLY A 162 -15.65 11.39 7.82
N THR A 163 -16.11 12.02 6.77
CA THR A 163 -15.50 11.99 5.43
C THR A 163 -15.68 13.30 4.72
N CYS A 164 -14.75 13.64 3.83
CA CYS A 164 -14.80 14.74 2.92
C CYS A 164 -14.62 14.24 1.49
N LEU A 165 -15.33 14.80 0.54
CA LEU A 165 -15.21 14.46 -0.88
C LEU A 165 -14.11 15.29 -1.56
N LEU A 166 -13.59 14.80 -2.68
CA LEU A 166 -12.47 15.39 -3.42
C LEU A 166 -12.61 16.91 -3.67
N TYR A 167 -13.78 17.35 -4.10
CA TYR A 167 -14.02 18.75 -4.42
C TYR A 167 -14.12 19.67 -3.18
N THR A 168 -14.16 19.12 -1.98
CA THR A 168 -14.12 19.85 -0.71
C THR A 168 -12.84 19.62 0.08
N SER A 169 -12.00 18.68 -0.40
CA SER A 169 -10.69 18.37 0.18
C SER A 169 -9.63 19.07 -0.66
N PRO A 170 -8.85 20.00 -0.12
CA PRO A 170 -7.83 20.67 -0.90
C PRO A 170 -6.79 19.65 -1.42
N SER A 171 -6.76 19.50 -2.72
CA SER A 171 -5.63 18.88 -3.41
C SER A 171 -4.49 19.89 -3.48
N PRO A 172 -3.22 19.48 -3.56
CA PRO A 172 -2.13 20.42 -3.83
C PRO A 172 -2.31 21.29 -5.07
N ARG A 173 -3.19 20.91 -6.00
CA ARG A 173 -3.60 21.71 -7.15
C ARG A 173 -4.74 22.68 -6.87
N ASP A 174 -5.60 22.38 -5.88
CA ASP A 174 -6.77 23.17 -5.55
C ASP A 174 -6.42 24.30 -4.57
N VAL A 175 -5.19 24.34 -4.03
CA VAL A 175 -4.74 25.36 -3.07
C VAL A 175 -4.72 26.76 -3.69
N GLU A 176 -4.59 26.89 -5.02
CA GLU A 176 -4.68 28.18 -5.70
C GLU A 176 -6.11 28.68 -5.87
N GLU A 177 -7.11 27.80 -5.87
CA GLU A 177 -8.52 28.16 -6.07
C GLU A 177 -9.33 28.20 -4.77
N SER A 178 -8.89 27.57 -3.70
CA SER A 178 -9.60 27.59 -2.41
C SER A 178 -9.24 28.81 -1.57
N ARG A 179 -9.51 30.01 -2.07
CA ARG A 179 -9.68 31.16 -1.17
C ARG A 179 -10.96 30.93 -0.38
N MET A 180 -10.82 30.60 0.90
CA MET A 180 -11.97 30.70 1.79
C MET A 180 -12.52 32.12 1.69
N PRO A 181 -13.81 32.32 1.48
CA PRO A 181 -14.38 33.65 1.58
C PRO A 181 -14.09 34.15 2.99
N SER A 182 -13.42 35.31 3.08
CA SER A 182 -13.26 35.97 4.34
C SER A 182 -14.67 36.27 4.87
N SER A 183 -15.02 35.61 5.96
CA SER A 183 -16.26 35.96 6.69
C SER A 183 -16.20 37.46 7.03
N ALA A 184 -17.08 38.23 6.41
CA ALA A 184 -17.45 39.53 6.93
C ALA A 184 -18.33 39.35 8.17
#